data_3d9ce01d42a885e83017c898164f756f
#
_entry.id   3d9ce01d42a885e83017c898164f756f
#
_cell.length_a   1.000
_cell.length_b   1.000
_cell.length_c   1.000
_cell.angle_alpha   90.00
_cell.angle_beta   90.00
_cell.angle_gamma   90.00
#
_symmetry.space_group_name_H-M   'P 1'
#
loop_
_entity.id
_entity.type
_entity.pdbx_description
1 polymer ?
#
loop_
_entity_poly.entity_id
_entity_poly.type
_entity_poly.pdbx_seq_one_letter_code
_entity_poly.pdbx_strand_id
1 'polypeptide(L)'
;MLDFNSGFTQGVVGFGIDAFAYGAIKLDGSGKRTGSVTLPVRDNGQPADSYSKAGGSIKVQLSNTTLRYGDLQPKVPVFATGSSKLLNQTATGWMLDSGELKDIVLSAGLFTSGTSYLSTNRSGDLGLAFARVSTPQVGYIGGTYALSDQTSISFYGSRYENLMDQYYTNINQAIALSESQSLTLDFNLYRSLNSGEAKAGDINVTAASISAALATGPHTFALAFQRNDGDQPHDYAAIGSVSPGVAAGVFSDGLYLANAAELSDFNAPNEQSVQLRYELDMQSFGVPGLTLTVKHIRGTDIDGSKVNADSAYFGLYGKSEEERETDLIAQYIIPSGPAKALTTKLIQSWHSGDISTGGRITRTRLIISYPFEFF
;
A
#
# COMPACT_ATOMS: atom_id res chain seq x y z
N MET A 1 4.94 6.85 16.62
CA MET A 1 3.83 5.89 16.59
C MET A 1 4.12 4.79 17.59
N LEU A 2 3.11 4.36 18.32
CA LEU A 2 3.14 3.20 19.22
C LEU A 2 2.05 2.23 18.79
N ASP A 3 2.41 0.98 18.61
CA ASP A 3 1.50 -0.12 18.33
C ASP A 3 1.68 -1.18 19.42
N PHE A 4 0.58 -1.57 20.05
CA PHE A 4 0.53 -2.59 21.07
C PHE A 4 -0.30 -3.77 20.58
N ASN A 5 0.31 -4.96 20.62
CA ASN A 5 -0.36 -6.21 20.28
C ASN A 5 -0.28 -7.14 21.49
N SER A 6 -1.42 -7.46 22.12
CA SER A 6 -1.42 -8.45 23.19
C SER A 6 -1.22 -9.87 22.66
N GLY A 7 -0.76 -10.77 23.51
CA GLY A 7 -0.99 -12.21 23.31
C GLY A 7 -2.47 -12.56 23.46
N PHE A 8 -2.73 -13.87 23.54
CA PHE A 8 -4.07 -14.42 23.81
C PHE A 8 -4.14 -15.03 25.21
N THR A 9 -5.31 -14.97 25.81
CA THR A 9 -5.58 -15.72 27.05
C THR A 9 -5.42 -17.23 26.80
N GLN A 10 -5.05 -17.97 27.84
CA GLN A 10 -4.97 -19.43 27.76
C GLN A 10 -6.37 -20.05 27.72
N GLY A 11 -6.53 -21.16 27.00
CA GLY A 11 -7.78 -21.89 26.84
C GLY A 11 -8.02 -22.32 25.39
N VAL A 12 -9.15 -23.01 25.17
CA VAL A 12 -9.56 -23.43 23.81
C VAL A 12 -9.90 -22.23 22.95
N VAL A 13 -10.45 -21.18 23.57
CA VAL A 13 -10.71 -19.88 22.94
C VAL A 13 -9.83 -18.85 23.63
N GLY A 14 -8.95 -18.22 22.87
CA GLY A 14 -8.09 -17.14 23.33
C GLY A 14 -8.72 -15.78 23.05
N PHE A 15 -8.55 -14.82 23.97
CA PHE A 15 -8.98 -13.44 23.82
C PHE A 15 -7.77 -12.51 23.91
N GLY A 16 -7.78 -11.45 23.12
CA GLY A 16 -6.72 -10.45 23.13
C GLY A 16 -7.23 -9.09 22.66
N ILE A 17 -6.37 -8.09 22.80
CA ILE A 17 -6.63 -6.73 22.35
C ILE A 17 -5.41 -6.19 21.61
N ASP A 18 -5.65 -5.35 20.61
CA ASP A 18 -4.60 -4.56 19.96
C ASP A 18 -4.97 -3.08 20.11
N ALA A 19 -3.99 -2.22 20.27
CA ALA A 19 -4.20 -0.78 20.43
C ALA A 19 -3.07 -0.01 19.74
N PHE A 20 -3.35 1.20 19.32
CA PHE A 20 -2.34 2.10 18.78
C PHE A 20 -2.50 3.54 19.31
N ALA A 21 -1.40 4.26 19.35
CA ALA A 21 -1.37 5.69 19.63
C ALA A 21 -0.30 6.35 18.74
N TYR A 22 -0.72 7.29 17.92
CA TYR A 22 0.14 7.99 16.96
C TYR A 22 0.13 9.49 17.25
N GLY A 23 1.28 10.11 17.19
CA GLY A 23 1.43 11.55 17.33
C GLY A 23 2.38 12.13 16.29
N ALA A 24 2.09 13.32 15.83
CA ALA A 24 2.89 14.08 14.88
C ALA A 24 3.08 15.51 15.37
N ILE A 25 4.28 16.05 15.17
CA ILE A 25 4.62 17.44 15.43
C ILE A 25 5.32 18.01 14.19
N LYS A 26 4.96 19.23 13.85
CA LYS A 26 5.64 19.99 12.80
C LYS A 26 6.96 20.51 13.36
N LEU A 27 8.09 20.08 12.82
CA LEU A 27 9.41 20.52 13.20
C LEU A 27 9.82 21.82 12.50
N ASP A 28 9.48 21.94 11.22
CA ASP A 28 9.69 23.13 10.40
C ASP A 28 8.57 23.28 9.38
N GLY A 29 8.20 24.48 9.07
CA GLY A 29 7.12 24.79 8.15
C GLY A 29 7.03 26.28 7.88
N SER A 30 8.03 26.83 7.20
CA SER A 30 7.92 28.19 6.68
C SER A 30 6.88 28.25 5.56
N GLY A 31 5.85 29.07 5.74
CA GLY A 31 4.85 29.36 4.72
C GLY A 31 3.78 28.27 4.52
N LYS A 32 3.05 28.38 3.43
CA LYS A 32 1.90 27.50 3.09
C LYS A 32 2.34 26.18 2.43
N ARG A 33 3.28 25.46 3.02
CA ARG A 33 3.74 24.16 2.50
C ARG A 33 2.82 23.04 2.95
N THR A 34 1.73 22.78 2.24
CA THR A 34 0.67 21.84 2.62
C THR A 34 0.54 20.61 1.72
N GLY A 35 1.27 20.51 0.61
CA GLY A 35 1.13 19.44 -0.39
C GLY A 35 1.65 18.06 0.03
N SER A 36 2.32 17.91 1.17
CA SER A 36 2.94 16.65 1.60
C SER A 36 1.97 15.61 2.16
N VAL A 37 0.72 15.98 2.44
CA VAL A 37 -0.30 15.09 3.05
C VAL A 37 0.19 14.43 4.35
N THR A 38 1.04 15.10 5.12
CA THR A 38 1.60 14.58 6.37
C THR A 38 0.91 15.13 7.61
N LEU A 39 0.40 16.36 7.53
CA LEU A 39 -0.36 17.03 8.60
C LEU A 39 -1.66 17.61 8.04
N PRO A 40 -2.74 17.66 8.83
CA PRO A 40 -3.97 18.34 8.44
C PRO A 40 -3.72 19.79 8.09
N VAL A 41 -4.49 20.34 7.16
CA VAL A 41 -4.49 21.75 6.78
C VAL A 41 -5.60 22.46 7.52
N ARG A 42 -5.27 23.55 8.22
CA ARG A 42 -6.22 24.42 8.93
C ARG A 42 -6.97 25.31 7.93
N ASP A 43 -8.08 25.90 8.34
CA ASP A 43 -8.90 26.82 7.54
C ASP A 43 -8.13 28.02 6.98
N ASN A 44 -7.04 28.43 7.66
CA ASN A 44 -6.14 29.48 7.18
C ASN A 44 -5.13 29.02 6.11
N GLY A 45 -5.22 27.76 5.66
CA GLY A 45 -4.35 27.16 4.63
C GLY A 45 -2.97 26.76 5.15
N GLN A 46 -2.73 26.76 6.45
CA GLN A 46 -1.45 26.32 7.04
C GLN A 46 -1.53 24.91 7.59
N PRO A 47 -0.41 24.15 7.60
CA PRO A 47 -0.39 22.84 8.23
C PRO A 47 -0.57 22.97 9.74
N ALA A 48 -1.25 22.01 10.37
CA ALA A 48 -1.38 21.93 11.82
C ALA A 48 0.00 21.81 12.48
N ASP A 49 0.15 22.36 13.71
CA ASP A 49 1.42 22.27 14.44
C ASP A 49 1.62 20.90 15.07
N SER A 50 0.53 20.26 15.45
CA SER A 50 0.52 18.89 15.97
C SER A 50 -0.77 18.18 15.57
N TYR A 51 -0.71 16.86 15.60
CA TYR A 51 -1.83 16.00 15.25
C TYR A 51 -1.65 14.64 15.92
N SER A 52 -2.72 14.02 16.40
CA SER A 52 -2.65 12.70 17.03
C SER A 52 -3.92 11.91 16.77
N LYS A 53 -3.81 10.58 16.81
CA LYS A 53 -4.93 9.65 16.81
C LYS A 53 -4.61 8.39 17.59
N ALA A 54 -5.65 7.74 18.11
CA ALA A 54 -5.55 6.46 18.80
C ALA A 54 -6.76 5.59 18.44
N GLY A 55 -6.60 4.30 18.57
CA GLY A 55 -7.65 3.32 18.33
C GLY A 55 -7.23 1.94 18.79
N GLY A 56 -8.06 0.95 18.49
CA GLY A 56 -7.76 -0.43 18.84
C GLY A 56 -8.81 -1.41 18.39
N SER A 57 -8.55 -2.68 18.65
CA SER A 57 -9.42 -3.80 18.30
C SER A 57 -9.42 -4.87 19.37
N ILE A 58 -10.49 -5.63 19.42
CA ILE A 58 -10.57 -6.91 20.15
C ILE A 58 -10.26 -8.04 19.18
N LYS A 59 -9.71 -9.13 19.69
CA LYS A 59 -9.44 -10.32 18.91
C LYS A 59 -9.77 -11.60 19.68
N VAL A 60 -10.27 -12.56 18.94
CA VAL A 60 -10.60 -13.91 19.44
C VAL A 60 -9.91 -14.92 18.57
N GLN A 61 -9.23 -15.89 19.19
CA GLN A 61 -8.57 -16.97 18.50
C GLN A 61 -9.20 -18.32 18.88
N LEU A 62 -9.45 -19.13 17.87
CA LEU A 62 -9.80 -20.54 18.00
C LEU A 62 -8.88 -21.34 17.07
N SER A 63 -8.06 -22.23 17.65
CA SER A 63 -7.03 -22.94 16.90
C SER A 63 -6.12 -21.95 16.12
N ASN A 64 -5.97 -22.11 14.81
CA ASN A 64 -5.20 -21.22 13.92
C ASN A 64 -6.06 -20.15 13.24
N THR A 65 -7.27 -19.90 13.73
CA THR A 65 -8.16 -18.87 13.18
C THR A 65 -8.33 -17.74 14.17
N THR A 66 -8.10 -16.51 13.71
CA THR A 66 -8.25 -15.28 14.49
C THR A 66 -9.31 -14.38 13.85
N LEU A 67 -10.32 -14.00 14.64
CA LEU A 67 -11.31 -12.97 14.30
C LEU A 67 -10.99 -11.69 15.05
N ARG A 68 -10.97 -10.55 14.36
CA ARG A 68 -10.74 -9.21 14.91
C ARG A 68 -11.90 -8.29 14.61
N TYR A 69 -12.17 -7.36 15.53
CA TYR A 69 -13.13 -6.27 15.32
C TYR A 69 -12.62 -4.98 15.94
N GLY A 70 -12.73 -3.88 15.21
CA GLY A 70 -12.33 -2.54 15.67
C GLY A 70 -11.65 -1.74 14.58
N ASP A 71 -10.70 -0.89 14.96
CA ASP A 71 -9.87 -0.11 14.05
C ASP A 71 -8.67 -0.97 13.62
N LEU A 72 -8.77 -1.49 12.42
CA LEU A 72 -7.83 -2.48 11.86
C LEU A 72 -6.98 -1.86 10.76
N GLN A 73 -5.87 -2.52 10.45
CA GLN A 73 -4.99 -2.15 9.34
C GLN A 73 -4.84 -3.33 8.36
N PRO A 74 -5.89 -3.67 7.57
CA PRO A 74 -5.81 -4.73 6.57
C PRO A 74 -4.70 -4.43 5.55
N LYS A 75 -4.04 -5.50 5.08
CA LYS A 75 -2.91 -5.47 4.13
C LYS A 75 -3.10 -6.56 3.07
N VAL A 76 -4.28 -6.59 2.45
CA VAL A 76 -4.54 -7.52 1.34
C VAL A 76 -4.60 -6.76 0.02
N PRO A 77 -4.28 -7.41 -1.12
CA PRO A 77 -4.13 -6.72 -2.41
C PRO A 77 -5.37 -5.96 -2.87
N VAL A 78 -6.55 -6.42 -2.49
CA VAL A 78 -7.84 -5.85 -2.91
C VAL A 78 -8.46 -4.89 -1.88
N PHE A 79 -7.86 -4.78 -0.68
CA PHE A 79 -8.23 -3.81 0.34
C PHE A 79 -7.12 -3.64 1.37
N ALA A 80 -6.40 -2.54 1.32
CA ALA A 80 -5.36 -2.22 2.28
C ALA A 80 -5.52 -0.81 2.84
N THR A 81 -5.11 -0.64 4.10
CA THR A 81 -4.93 0.69 4.70
C THR A 81 -3.53 1.20 4.43
N GLY A 82 -3.39 2.51 4.30
CA GLY A 82 -2.12 3.14 4.04
C GLY A 82 -1.25 3.32 5.29
N SER A 83 0.07 3.15 5.11
CA SER A 83 1.12 3.39 6.10
C SER A 83 2.28 4.22 5.57
N SER A 84 2.14 4.72 4.34
CA SER A 84 3.18 5.50 3.64
C SER A 84 3.32 6.95 4.12
N LYS A 85 2.41 7.43 4.98
CA LYS A 85 2.43 8.77 5.56
C LYS A 85 2.78 8.73 7.05
N LEU A 86 2.67 9.90 7.72
CA LEU A 86 3.12 10.08 9.10
C LEU A 86 2.27 9.31 10.13
N LEU A 87 0.94 9.26 9.96
CA LEU A 87 0.03 8.51 10.83
C LEU A 87 -0.80 7.54 9.99
N ASN A 88 -0.71 6.24 10.27
CA ASN A 88 -1.35 5.19 9.48
C ASN A 88 -2.87 5.38 9.37
N GLN A 89 -3.44 4.98 8.24
CA GLN A 89 -4.89 4.82 8.11
C GLN A 89 -5.37 3.59 8.89
N THR A 90 -6.65 3.59 9.24
CA THR A 90 -7.34 2.42 9.81
C THR A 90 -8.71 2.26 9.16
N ALA A 91 -9.16 1.03 9.02
CA ALA A 91 -10.51 0.68 8.62
C ALA A 91 -11.24 0.03 9.80
N THR A 92 -12.48 0.42 10.03
CA THR A 92 -13.30 -0.09 11.15
C THR A 92 -14.23 -1.17 10.63
N GLY A 93 -14.13 -2.37 11.22
CA GLY A 93 -14.91 -3.52 10.78
C GLY A 93 -14.39 -4.84 11.33
N TRP A 94 -14.70 -5.91 10.62
CA TRP A 94 -14.34 -7.28 10.93
C TRP A 94 -13.23 -7.78 10.01
N MET A 95 -12.28 -8.54 10.56
CA MET A 95 -11.24 -9.24 9.81
C MET A 95 -11.02 -10.63 10.41
N LEU A 96 -10.97 -11.64 9.55
CA LEU A 96 -10.71 -13.03 9.89
C LEU A 96 -9.50 -13.50 9.12
N ASP A 97 -8.53 -14.07 9.83
CA ASP A 97 -7.37 -14.76 9.25
C ASP A 97 -7.35 -16.20 9.74
N SER A 98 -7.09 -17.17 8.87
CA SER A 98 -7.10 -18.59 9.17
C SER A 98 -5.94 -19.34 8.51
N GLY A 99 -5.21 -20.10 9.31
CA GLY A 99 -4.17 -21.04 8.89
C GLY A 99 -4.53 -22.49 9.22
N GLU A 100 -5.82 -22.85 9.22
CA GLU A 100 -6.27 -24.23 9.52
C GLU A 100 -5.92 -25.23 8.41
N LEU A 101 -5.85 -24.77 7.20
CA LEU A 101 -5.51 -25.61 6.06
C LEU A 101 -4.00 -25.61 5.86
N LYS A 102 -3.44 -26.79 5.67
CA LYS A 102 -2.00 -26.93 5.41
C LYS A 102 -1.59 -26.14 4.18
N ASP A 103 -0.52 -25.37 4.33
CA ASP A 103 0.10 -24.55 3.28
C ASP A 103 -0.83 -23.47 2.68
N ILE A 104 -2.00 -23.21 3.32
CA ILE A 104 -2.95 -22.18 2.90
C ILE A 104 -3.19 -21.18 4.04
N VAL A 105 -3.05 -19.90 3.74
CA VAL A 105 -3.49 -18.80 4.60
C VAL A 105 -4.69 -18.14 3.96
N LEU A 106 -5.81 -18.10 4.67
CA LEU A 106 -7.04 -17.46 4.23
C LEU A 106 -7.25 -16.14 4.98
N SER A 107 -7.80 -15.15 4.32
CA SER A 107 -8.20 -13.88 4.92
C SER A 107 -9.54 -13.43 4.35
N ALA A 108 -10.40 -12.90 5.22
CA ALA A 108 -11.66 -12.27 4.86
C ALA A 108 -11.89 -11.03 5.72
N GLY A 109 -12.62 -10.04 5.19
CA GLY A 109 -12.94 -8.82 5.94
C GLY A 109 -14.20 -8.16 5.46
N LEU A 110 -14.82 -7.37 6.35
CA LEU A 110 -15.97 -6.53 6.07
C LEU A 110 -15.83 -5.24 6.85
N PHE A 111 -15.73 -4.11 6.15
CA PHE A 111 -15.47 -2.79 6.69
C PHE A 111 -16.54 -1.80 6.27
N THR A 112 -16.92 -0.90 7.19
CA THR A 112 -18.01 0.06 6.97
C THR A 112 -17.57 1.52 7.15
N SER A 113 -16.40 1.75 7.69
CA SER A 113 -15.86 3.10 7.87
C SER A 113 -14.33 3.07 8.03
N GLY A 114 -13.71 4.24 8.09
CA GLY A 114 -12.27 4.31 8.30
C GLY A 114 -11.76 5.70 8.65
N THR A 115 -10.49 5.77 9.00
CA THR A 115 -9.80 7.00 9.38
C THR A 115 -8.67 7.27 8.39
N SER A 116 -8.72 8.41 7.71
CA SER A 116 -7.68 8.82 6.76
C SER A 116 -6.37 9.17 7.48
N TYR A 117 -5.31 9.41 6.73
CA TYR A 117 -4.03 9.91 7.27
C TYR A 117 -4.17 11.22 8.04
N LEU A 118 -5.11 12.07 7.65
CA LEU A 118 -5.25 13.45 8.12
C LEU A 118 -6.47 13.67 9.02
N SER A 119 -7.15 12.60 9.46
CA SER A 119 -8.36 12.69 10.28
C SER A 119 -8.28 11.82 11.53
N THR A 120 -8.96 12.24 12.59
CA THR A 120 -9.28 11.42 13.78
C THR A 120 -10.68 10.84 13.71
N ASN A 121 -11.45 11.21 12.68
CA ASN A 121 -12.81 10.72 12.50
C ASN A 121 -12.80 9.24 12.11
N ARG A 122 -13.30 8.38 13.00
CA ARG A 122 -13.40 6.91 12.80
C ARG A 122 -14.59 6.50 11.95
N SER A 123 -15.54 7.42 11.74
CA SER A 123 -16.74 7.22 10.93
C SER A 123 -16.59 7.82 9.53
N GLY A 124 -15.35 7.99 9.05
CA GLY A 124 -15.11 8.45 7.69
C GLY A 124 -15.50 7.37 6.68
N ASP A 125 -15.93 7.79 5.50
CA ASP A 125 -16.36 6.90 4.43
C ASP A 125 -15.25 5.99 3.93
N LEU A 126 -15.63 4.89 3.31
CA LEU A 126 -14.79 4.10 2.40
C LEU A 126 -15.17 4.43 0.96
N GLY A 127 -14.32 4.12 0.00
CA GLY A 127 -14.63 4.34 -1.41
C GLY A 127 -13.46 4.06 -2.34
N LEU A 128 -13.48 4.71 -3.50
CA LEU A 128 -12.44 4.63 -4.52
C LEU A 128 -11.56 5.88 -4.49
N ALA A 129 -10.25 5.70 -4.61
CA ALA A 129 -9.25 6.73 -4.39
C ALA A 129 -9.20 7.77 -5.51
N PHE A 130 -9.25 7.37 -6.77
CA PHE A 130 -9.24 8.27 -7.92
C PHE A 130 -10.64 8.78 -8.25
N ALA A 131 -11.66 7.91 -8.24
CA ALA A 131 -13.05 8.30 -8.49
C ALA A 131 -13.61 9.28 -7.45
N ARG A 132 -13.12 9.23 -6.20
CA ARG A 132 -13.65 10.04 -5.08
C ARG A 132 -15.14 9.81 -4.82
N VAL A 133 -15.57 8.58 -5.00
CA VAL A 133 -16.95 8.13 -4.75
C VAL A 133 -16.95 7.19 -3.55
N SER A 134 -17.84 7.45 -2.60
CA SER A 134 -17.96 6.66 -1.37
C SER A 134 -18.86 5.43 -1.55
N THR A 135 -18.61 4.43 -0.72
CA THR A 135 -19.40 3.20 -0.58
C THR A 135 -19.78 2.97 0.88
N PRO A 136 -20.95 2.37 1.18
CA PRO A 136 -21.32 2.06 2.55
C PRO A 136 -20.47 0.95 3.17
N GLN A 137 -19.92 0.05 2.36
CA GLN A 137 -19.08 -1.04 2.85
C GLN A 137 -18.14 -1.59 1.78
N VAL A 138 -17.05 -2.19 2.26
CA VAL A 138 -16.12 -2.99 1.45
C VAL A 138 -15.95 -4.35 2.10
N GLY A 139 -16.22 -5.40 1.33
CA GLY A 139 -15.94 -6.79 1.72
C GLY A 139 -14.84 -7.39 0.87
N TYR A 140 -14.02 -8.26 1.45
CA TYR A 140 -13.05 -9.06 0.70
C TYR A 140 -12.95 -10.49 1.24
N ILE A 141 -12.48 -11.38 0.38
CA ILE A 141 -12.10 -12.75 0.70
C ILE A 141 -10.96 -13.18 -0.22
N GLY A 142 -10.06 -13.99 0.31
CA GLY A 142 -8.99 -14.57 -0.49
C GLY A 142 -7.99 -15.34 0.34
N GLY A 143 -6.86 -15.67 -0.27
CA GLY A 143 -5.79 -16.38 0.42
C GLY A 143 -4.58 -16.59 -0.46
N THR A 144 -3.56 -17.16 0.18
CA THR A 144 -2.30 -17.56 -0.45
C THR A 144 -2.06 -19.04 -0.19
N TYR A 145 -1.77 -19.77 -1.23
CA TYR A 145 -1.35 -21.17 -1.20
C TYR A 145 0.15 -21.28 -1.48
N ALA A 146 0.89 -21.82 -0.52
CA ALA A 146 2.29 -22.20 -0.70
C ALA A 146 2.33 -23.56 -1.41
N LEU A 147 2.44 -23.55 -2.74
CA LEU A 147 2.52 -24.76 -3.56
C LEU A 147 3.79 -25.56 -3.28
N SER A 148 4.86 -24.86 -2.93
CA SER A 148 6.14 -25.38 -2.42
C SER A 148 6.85 -24.29 -1.61
N ASP A 149 8.02 -24.59 -1.04
CA ASP A 149 8.90 -23.61 -0.37
C ASP A 149 9.36 -22.48 -1.33
N GLN A 150 9.23 -22.70 -2.63
CA GLN A 150 9.72 -21.79 -3.68
C GLN A 150 8.59 -21.16 -4.50
N THR A 151 7.36 -21.66 -4.39
CA THR A 151 6.24 -21.25 -5.25
C THR A 151 5.02 -20.92 -4.40
N SER A 152 4.46 -19.75 -4.56
CA SER A 152 3.18 -19.38 -3.99
C SER A 152 2.22 -18.81 -5.04
N ILE A 153 0.93 -19.03 -4.80
CA ILE A 153 -0.16 -18.49 -5.61
C ILE A 153 -1.13 -17.80 -4.66
N SER A 154 -1.50 -16.57 -4.97
CA SER A 154 -2.50 -15.82 -4.23
C SER A 154 -3.72 -15.54 -5.10
N PHE A 155 -4.89 -15.60 -4.50
CA PHE A 155 -6.13 -15.18 -5.12
C PHE A 155 -6.99 -14.43 -4.11
N TYR A 156 -7.45 -13.22 -4.47
CA TYR A 156 -8.32 -12.38 -3.66
C TYR A 156 -9.42 -11.76 -4.51
N GLY A 157 -10.58 -11.54 -3.91
CA GLY A 157 -11.67 -10.77 -4.47
C GLY A 157 -12.24 -9.79 -3.46
N SER A 158 -12.64 -8.61 -3.91
CA SER A 158 -13.34 -7.61 -3.09
C SER A 158 -14.54 -7.04 -3.82
N ARG A 159 -15.48 -6.54 -3.03
CA ARG A 159 -16.62 -5.77 -3.48
C ARG A 159 -16.69 -4.44 -2.73
N TYR A 160 -16.61 -3.37 -3.47
CA TYR A 160 -16.97 -2.02 -3.05
C TYR A 160 -18.43 -1.81 -3.45
N GLU A 161 -19.34 -1.83 -2.49
CA GLU A 161 -20.78 -1.87 -2.76
C GLU A 161 -21.23 -0.72 -3.66
N ASN A 162 -21.93 -1.06 -4.75
CA ASN A 162 -22.42 -0.13 -5.78
C ASN A 162 -21.32 0.64 -6.56
N LEU A 163 -20.06 0.23 -6.45
CA LEU A 163 -18.93 0.86 -7.15
C LEU A 163 -18.18 -0.14 -8.04
N MET A 164 -17.51 -1.12 -7.43
CA MET A 164 -16.53 -1.95 -8.11
C MET A 164 -16.40 -3.34 -7.49
N ASP A 165 -16.31 -4.37 -8.32
CA ASP A 165 -15.75 -5.66 -7.97
C ASP A 165 -14.30 -5.73 -8.46
N GLN A 166 -13.37 -6.15 -7.59
CA GLN A 166 -11.96 -6.26 -7.92
C GLN A 166 -11.44 -7.65 -7.59
N TYR A 167 -10.72 -8.24 -8.53
CA TYR A 167 -10.07 -9.54 -8.39
C TYR A 167 -8.57 -9.39 -8.55
N TYR A 168 -7.82 -10.17 -7.80
CA TYR A 168 -6.37 -10.18 -7.82
C TYR A 168 -5.84 -11.60 -7.84
N THR A 169 -4.79 -11.81 -8.65
CA THR A 169 -4.00 -13.04 -8.68
C THR A 169 -2.52 -12.69 -8.65
N ASN A 170 -1.75 -13.43 -7.85
CA ASN A 170 -0.29 -13.36 -7.87
C ASN A 170 0.28 -14.76 -8.03
N ILE A 171 1.39 -14.87 -8.73
CA ILE A 171 2.27 -16.04 -8.77
C ILE A 171 3.68 -15.58 -8.46
N ASN A 172 4.25 -16.11 -7.41
CA ASN A 172 5.64 -15.86 -7.02
C ASN A 172 6.45 -17.16 -7.11
N GLN A 173 7.61 -17.12 -7.78
CA GLN A 173 8.49 -18.25 -7.99
C GLN A 173 9.93 -17.88 -7.68
N ALA A 174 10.53 -18.55 -6.69
CA ALA A 174 11.97 -18.51 -6.43
C ALA A 174 12.66 -19.69 -7.13
N ILE A 175 13.78 -19.43 -7.79
CA ILE A 175 14.57 -20.43 -8.52
C ILE A 175 16.02 -20.31 -8.04
N ALA A 176 16.55 -21.34 -7.39
CA ALA A 176 17.97 -21.44 -7.08
C ALA A 176 18.74 -21.77 -8.36
N LEU A 177 19.61 -20.88 -8.79
CA LEU A 177 20.47 -21.08 -9.97
C LEU A 177 21.82 -21.72 -9.58
N SER A 178 22.34 -21.35 -8.40
CA SER A 178 23.54 -21.92 -7.78
C SER A 178 23.51 -21.66 -6.27
N GLU A 179 24.55 -22.04 -5.53
CA GLU A 179 24.69 -21.74 -4.10
C GLU A 179 24.67 -20.23 -3.77
N SER A 180 25.11 -19.38 -4.71
CA SER A 180 25.22 -17.92 -4.54
C SER A 180 24.30 -17.12 -5.45
N GLN A 181 23.47 -17.78 -6.24
CA GLN A 181 22.60 -17.12 -7.21
C GLN A 181 21.16 -17.62 -7.12
N SER A 182 20.21 -16.70 -7.10
CA SER A 182 18.79 -17.01 -7.18
C SER A 182 18.06 -16.02 -8.09
N LEU A 183 17.04 -16.51 -8.78
CA LEU A 183 16.13 -15.72 -9.60
C LEU A 183 14.74 -15.78 -8.97
N THR A 184 14.16 -14.62 -8.68
CA THR A 184 12.76 -14.52 -8.26
C THR A 184 11.94 -13.93 -9.39
N LEU A 185 10.86 -14.63 -9.75
CA LEU A 185 9.87 -14.16 -10.71
C LEU A 185 8.59 -13.85 -9.94
N ASP A 186 7.98 -12.70 -10.20
CA ASP A 186 6.73 -12.28 -9.59
C ASP A 186 5.78 -11.75 -10.68
N PHE A 187 4.56 -12.29 -10.71
CA PHE A 187 3.50 -11.90 -11.62
C PHE A 187 2.27 -11.47 -10.82
N ASN A 188 1.73 -10.29 -11.13
CA ASN A 188 0.54 -9.75 -10.51
C ASN A 188 -0.49 -9.38 -11.58
N LEU A 189 -1.76 -9.69 -11.31
CA LEU A 189 -2.87 -9.38 -12.19
C LEU A 189 -4.06 -8.90 -11.38
N TYR A 190 -4.57 -7.72 -11.73
CA TYR A 190 -5.85 -7.19 -11.28
C TYR A 190 -6.88 -7.18 -12.39
N ARG A 191 -8.12 -7.45 -12.04
CA ARG A 191 -9.30 -7.24 -12.88
C ARG A 191 -10.33 -6.46 -12.08
N SER A 192 -10.68 -5.25 -12.52
CA SER A 192 -11.65 -4.37 -11.89
C SER A 192 -12.82 -4.13 -12.83
N LEU A 193 -14.04 -4.30 -12.32
CA LEU A 193 -15.30 -4.15 -13.05
C LEU A 193 -16.25 -3.29 -12.21
N ASN A 194 -17.07 -2.45 -12.85
CA ASN A 194 -18.15 -1.77 -12.12
C ASN A 194 -19.14 -2.78 -11.53
N SER A 195 -19.78 -2.42 -10.42
CA SER A 195 -20.68 -3.27 -9.66
C SER A 195 -21.88 -2.50 -9.15
N GLY A 196 -23.03 -3.18 -9.06
CA GLY A 196 -24.28 -2.62 -8.57
C GLY A 196 -24.73 -1.39 -9.37
N GLU A 197 -24.92 -0.25 -8.70
CA GLU A 197 -25.38 1.01 -9.31
C GLU A 197 -24.29 1.71 -10.14
N ALA A 198 -23.06 1.21 -10.14
CA ALA A 198 -21.93 1.78 -10.88
C ALA A 198 -21.73 3.29 -10.65
N LYS A 199 -21.79 3.74 -9.40
CA LYS A 199 -21.79 5.17 -9.04
C LYS A 199 -20.52 5.92 -9.46
N ALA A 200 -19.43 5.22 -9.73
CA ALA A 200 -18.19 5.81 -10.26
C ALA A 200 -18.17 5.89 -11.80
N GLY A 201 -19.20 5.39 -12.46
CA GLY A 201 -19.27 5.19 -13.90
C GLY A 201 -18.82 3.79 -14.30
N ASP A 202 -18.63 3.60 -15.59
CA ASP A 202 -18.18 2.32 -16.15
C ASP A 202 -16.71 2.07 -15.78
N ILE A 203 -16.44 0.94 -15.11
CA ILE A 203 -15.09 0.49 -14.74
C ILE A 203 -14.81 -0.82 -15.47
N ASN A 204 -13.77 -0.83 -16.29
CA ASN A 204 -13.36 -2.01 -17.05
C ASN A 204 -11.83 -1.97 -17.22
N VAL A 205 -11.11 -2.37 -16.17
CA VAL A 205 -9.66 -2.22 -16.09
C VAL A 205 -9.00 -3.56 -15.83
N THR A 206 -7.94 -3.85 -16.58
CA THR A 206 -7.00 -4.93 -16.31
C THR A 206 -5.63 -4.35 -16.07
N ALA A 207 -5.08 -4.50 -14.87
CA ALA A 207 -3.73 -4.06 -14.54
C ALA A 207 -2.84 -5.26 -14.23
N ALA A 208 -1.68 -5.34 -14.87
CA ALA A 208 -0.77 -6.46 -14.70
C ALA A 208 0.67 -5.99 -14.57
N SER A 209 1.46 -6.76 -13.85
CA SER A 209 2.92 -6.58 -13.79
C SER A 209 3.66 -7.91 -13.74
N ILE A 210 4.87 -7.89 -14.26
CA ILE A 210 5.82 -8.98 -14.11
C ILE A 210 7.18 -8.40 -13.69
N SER A 211 7.83 -9.06 -12.76
CA SER A 211 9.20 -8.71 -12.39
C SER A 211 10.10 -9.93 -12.33
N ALA A 212 11.38 -9.71 -12.61
CA ALA A 212 12.46 -10.68 -12.48
C ALA A 212 13.59 -10.05 -11.67
N ALA A 213 13.99 -10.67 -10.55
CA ALA A 213 15.05 -10.22 -9.68
C ALA A 213 16.13 -11.30 -9.57
N LEU A 214 17.33 -11.01 -10.05
CA LEU A 214 18.52 -11.87 -9.96
C LEU A 214 19.38 -11.41 -8.79
N ALA A 215 19.46 -12.25 -7.76
CA ALA A 215 20.43 -12.09 -6.68
C ALA A 215 21.72 -12.86 -7.02
N THR A 216 22.89 -12.21 -6.86
CA THR A 216 24.20 -12.79 -7.08
C THR A 216 25.22 -12.21 -6.10
N GLY A 217 25.62 -13.00 -5.11
CA GLY A 217 26.41 -12.51 -3.98
C GLY A 217 25.71 -11.34 -3.27
N PRO A 218 26.40 -10.20 -3.07
CA PRO A 218 25.79 -9.05 -2.41
C PRO A 218 24.88 -8.18 -3.32
N HIS A 219 24.75 -8.53 -4.58
CA HIS A 219 24.05 -7.73 -5.60
C HIS A 219 22.69 -8.33 -5.95
N THR A 220 21.67 -7.48 -6.07
CA THR A 220 20.37 -7.86 -6.67
C THR A 220 20.04 -6.88 -7.80
N PHE A 221 19.80 -7.42 -8.98
CA PHE A 221 19.36 -6.68 -10.16
C PHE A 221 17.92 -7.08 -10.47
N ALA A 222 17.02 -6.12 -10.61
CA ALA A 222 15.64 -6.39 -10.97
C ALA A 222 15.18 -5.55 -12.15
N LEU A 223 14.39 -6.19 -13.01
CA LEU A 223 13.65 -5.58 -14.11
C LEU A 223 12.16 -5.87 -13.89
N ALA A 224 11.31 -4.85 -14.04
CA ALA A 224 9.88 -5.05 -14.03
C ALA A 224 9.19 -4.30 -15.16
N PHE A 225 8.08 -4.87 -15.62
CA PHE A 225 7.15 -4.27 -16.57
C PHE A 225 5.75 -4.28 -15.94
N GLN A 226 5.02 -3.18 -16.11
CA GLN A 226 3.65 -3.02 -15.64
C GLN A 226 2.82 -2.35 -16.74
N ARG A 227 1.56 -2.77 -16.85
CA ARG A 227 0.59 -2.18 -17.76
C ARG A 227 -0.77 -2.07 -17.08
N ASN A 228 -1.39 -0.91 -17.25
CA ASN A 228 -2.80 -0.69 -16.99
C ASN A 228 -3.55 -0.62 -18.33
N ASP A 229 -4.48 -1.54 -18.55
CA ASP A 229 -5.29 -1.63 -19.78
C ASP A 229 -6.73 -1.26 -19.42
N GLY A 230 -7.13 -0.06 -19.81
CA GLY A 230 -8.44 0.53 -19.51
C GLY A 230 -8.44 2.03 -19.67
N ASP A 231 -9.59 2.61 -19.95
CA ASP A 231 -9.75 4.05 -20.10
C ASP A 231 -9.76 4.80 -18.73
N GLN A 232 -9.86 4.06 -17.61
CA GLN A 232 -9.75 4.56 -16.24
C GLN A 232 -8.41 4.16 -15.61
N PRO A 233 -7.92 4.90 -14.59
CA PRO A 233 -6.80 4.43 -13.79
C PRO A 233 -7.18 3.13 -13.07
N HIS A 234 -6.21 2.27 -12.77
CA HIS A 234 -6.45 1.19 -11.83
C HIS A 234 -6.71 1.78 -10.44
N ASP A 235 -7.97 1.76 -10.01
CA ASP A 235 -8.39 2.37 -8.75
C ASP A 235 -8.36 1.35 -7.59
N TYR A 236 -8.22 1.86 -6.38
CA TYR A 236 -8.11 1.10 -5.15
C TYR A 236 -8.78 1.83 -3.98
N ALA A 237 -8.66 1.29 -2.77
CA ALA A 237 -9.34 1.80 -1.59
C ALA A 237 -8.99 3.27 -1.28
N ALA A 238 -10.05 4.07 -1.09
CA ALA A 238 -10.00 5.32 -0.34
C ALA A 238 -10.53 5.10 1.07
N ILE A 239 -9.85 5.65 2.07
CA ILE A 239 -10.20 5.45 3.48
C ILE A 239 -10.34 6.79 4.19
N GLY A 240 -11.53 7.05 4.71
CA GLY A 240 -11.89 8.22 5.50
C GLY A 240 -12.29 9.44 4.66
N SER A 241 -13.55 9.88 4.79
CA SER A 241 -14.13 11.09 4.18
C SER A 241 -13.85 11.24 2.68
N VAL A 242 -14.33 10.29 1.90
CA VAL A 242 -14.18 10.22 0.46
C VAL A 242 -15.20 11.13 -0.21
N SER A 243 -14.77 12.26 -0.79
CA SER A 243 -15.62 13.13 -1.59
C SER A 243 -14.78 14.03 -2.51
N PRO A 244 -15.37 14.56 -3.60
CA PRO A 244 -14.69 15.51 -4.46
C PRO A 244 -14.16 16.71 -3.67
N GLY A 245 -12.91 17.12 -3.95
CA GLY A 245 -12.27 18.26 -3.28
C GLY A 245 -11.64 17.96 -1.91
N VAL A 246 -11.80 16.76 -1.37
CA VAL A 246 -11.10 16.35 -0.13
C VAL A 246 -9.62 16.11 -0.43
N ALA A 247 -8.76 16.45 0.53
CA ALA A 247 -7.32 16.28 0.42
C ALA A 247 -6.92 14.83 0.14
N ALA A 248 -5.76 14.64 -0.49
CA ALA A 248 -5.22 13.35 -0.91
C ALA A 248 -4.94 12.33 0.22
N GLY A 249 -5.27 12.66 1.48
CA GLY A 249 -5.07 11.78 2.65
C GLY A 249 -5.94 10.52 2.68
N VAL A 250 -6.81 10.32 1.72
CA VAL A 250 -7.68 9.12 1.61
C VAL A 250 -7.06 7.98 0.79
N PHE A 251 -6.06 8.24 -0.06
CA PHE A 251 -5.37 7.20 -0.82
C PHE A 251 -4.73 6.17 0.12
N SER A 252 -4.98 4.89 -0.12
CA SER A 252 -4.37 3.79 0.63
C SER A 252 -3.04 3.33 -0.01
N ASP A 253 -2.43 2.29 0.56
CA ASP A 253 -1.27 1.59 -0.03
C ASP A 253 -1.72 0.26 -0.66
N GLY A 254 -2.90 0.25 -1.30
CA GLY A 254 -3.59 -0.97 -1.75
C GLY A 254 -3.13 -1.55 -3.08
N LEU A 255 -2.05 -1.05 -3.67
CA LEU A 255 -1.56 -1.52 -4.95
C LEU A 255 -0.36 -2.47 -4.79
N TYR A 256 -0.51 -3.69 -5.34
CA TYR A 256 0.50 -4.76 -5.31
C TYR A 256 1.09 -5.03 -6.69
N LEU A 257 1.19 -4.01 -7.55
CA LEU A 257 1.89 -4.09 -8.82
C LEU A 257 3.38 -3.74 -8.65
N ALA A 258 4.21 -4.28 -9.52
CA ALA A 258 5.67 -4.24 -9.38
C ALA A 258 6.27 -2.82 -9.44
N ASN A 259 5.61 -1.89 -10.14
CA ASN A 259 6.11 -0.53 -10.34
C ASN A 259 5.51 0.50 -9.38
N ALA A 260 4.64 0.08 -8.45
CA ALA A 260 4.21 0.97 -7.38
C ALA A 260 5.43 1.49 -6.60
N ALA A 261 5.55 2.82 -6.46
CA ALA A 261 6.73 3.48 -5.95
C ALA A 261 6.44 4.43 -4.77
N GLU A 262 7.40 5.25 -4.41
CA GLU A 262 7.29 6.14 -3.24
C GLU A 262 6.33 7.32 -3.48
N LEU A 263 6.19 7.75 -4.74
CA LEU A 263 5.42 8.94 -5.13
C LEU A 263 4.32 8.64 -6.14
N SER A 264 4.54 7.70 -7.08
CA SER A 264 3.56 7.27 -8.06
C SER A 264 3.39 5.76 -8.08
N ASP A 265 2.20 5.31 -8.47
CA ASP A 265 1.85 3.90 -8.62
C ASP A 265 1.95 3.42 -10.07
N PHE A 266 2.18 4.34 -11.03
CA PHE A 266 2.25 4.03 -12.47
C PHE A 266 1.02 3.24 -12.95
N ASN A 267 -0.15 3.69 -12.53
CA ASN A 267 -1.44 3.01 -12.73
C ASN A 267 -2.47 3.86 -13.49
N ALA A 268 -2.01 4.90 -14.18
CA ALA A 268 -2.85 5.80 -14.98
C ALA A 268 -3.51 5.05 -16.16
N PRO A 269 -4.55 5.62 -16.80
CA PRO A 269 -5.24 4.98 -17.94
C PRO A 269 -4.27 4.63 -19.07
N ASN A 270 -4.32 3.38 -19.56
CA ASN A 270 -3.50 2.84 -20.64
C ASN A 270 -1.98 2.87 -20.41
N GLU A 271 -1.52 3.27 -19.25
CA GLU A 271 -0.10 3.42 -18.93
C GLU A 271 0.67 2.10 -19.03
N GLN A 272 1.87 2.21 -19.62
CA GLN A 272 2.89 1.18 -19.60
C GLN A 272 4.12 1.71 -18.89
N SER A 273 4.70 0.91 -17.97
CA SER A 273 5.89 1.35 -17.25
C SER A 273 6.93 0.25 -17.13
N VAL A 274 8.20 0.70 -17.11
CA VAL A 274 9.38 -0.17 -16.95
C VAL A 274 10.18 0.30 -15.75
N GLN A 275 10.59 -0.64 -14.90
CA GLN A 275 11.45 -0.40 -13.73
C GLN A 275 12.80 -1.10 -13.89
N LEU A 276 13.86 -0.38 -13.53
CA LEU A 276 15.17 -0.93 -13.22
C LEU A 276 15.48 -0.70 -11.74
N ARG A 277 15.87 -1.75 -11.03
CA ARG A 277 16.27 -1.68 -9.62
C ARG A 277 17.59 -2.40 -9.42
N TYR A 278 18.47 -1.76 -8.66
CA TYR A 278 19.70 -2.37 -8.14
C TYR A 278 19.70 -2.25 -6.63
N GLU A 279 20.09 -3.34 -5.95
CA GLU A 279 20.25 -3.40 -4.52
C GLU A 279 21.60 -4.00 -4.17
N LEU A 280 22.27 -3.41 -3.16
CA LEU A 280 23.57 -3.82 -2.66
C LEU A 280 23.50 -4.10 -1.16
N ASP A 281 23.77 -5.35 -0.76
CA ASP A 281 24.02 -5.71 0.62
C ASP A 281 25.48 -5.39 1.00
N MET A 282 25.65 -4.50 1.96
CA MET A 282 26.98 -4.03 2.38
C MET A 282 27.67 -4.96 3.38
N GLN A 283 27.10 -6.11 3.72
CA GLN A 283 27.70 -7.08 4.64
C GLN A 283 29.09 -7.53 4.16
N SER A 284 29.23 -7.86 2.88
CA SER A 284 30.50 -8.28 2.28
C SER A 284 31.57 -7.14 2.22
N PHE A 285 31.12 -5.90 2.42
CA PHE A 285 31.96 -4.71 2.45
C PHE A 285 32.26 -4.20 3.87
N GLY A 286 31.99 -5.05 4.90
CA GLY A 286 32.30 -4.75 6.30
C GLY A 286 31.24 -3.90 7.03
N VAL A 287 30.05 -3.68 6.45
CA VAL A 287 28.94 -2.94 7.06
C VAL A 287 27.68 -3.83 7.11
N PRO A 288 27.66 -4.85 8.00
CA PRO A 288 26.53 -5.76 8.10
C PRO A 288 25.25 -5.01 8.52
N GLY A 289 24.13 -5.34 7.87
CA GLY A 289 22.83 -4.73 8.11
C GLY A 289 22.55 -3.46 7.31
N LEU A 290 23.53 -2.94 6.53
CA LEU A 290 23.29 -1.84 5.59
C LEU A 290 22.94 -2.38 4.20
N THR A 291 21.80 -1.93 3.67
CA THR A 291 21.37 -2.17 2.29
C THR A 291 21.17 -0.84 1.57
N LEU A 292 21.70 -0.75 0.35
CA LEU A 292 21.53 0.40 -0.53
C LEU A 292 20.74 0.00 -1.75
N THR A 293 19.69 0.77 -2.09
CA THR A 293 18.85 0.51 -3.27
C THR A 293 18.73 1.76 -4.13
N VAL A 294 18.84 1.58 -5.44
CA VAL A 294 18.46 2.56 -6.45
C VAL A 294 17.37 1.94 -7.33
N LYS A 295 16.32 2.70 -7.58
CA LYS A 295 15.18 2.31 -8.42
C LYS A 295 14.86 3.45 -9.37
N HIS A 296 14.66 3.14 -10.66
CA HIS A 296 14.19 4.08 -11.66
C HIS A 296 13.04 3.47 -12.43
N ILE A 297 11.95 4.25 -12.56
CA ILE A 297 10.75 3.84 -13.28
C ILE A 297 10.40 4.92 -14.29
N ARG A 298 9.93 4.49 -15.47
CA ARG A 298 9.36 5.35 -16.49
C ARG A 298 8.03 4.78 -16.96
N GLY A 299 6.98 5.62 -16.90
CA GLY A 299 5.65 5.38 -17.43
C GLY A 299 5.39 6.20 -18.69
N THR A 300 4.72 5.62 -19.65
CA THR A 300 4.35 6.21 -20.95
C THR A 300 2.96 5.77 -21.39
N ASP A 301 2.47 6.35 -22.47
CA ASP A 301 1.20 6.00 -23.12
C ASP A 301 -0.05 6.30 -22.29
N ILE A 302 0.05 7.19 -21.31
CA ILE A 302 -1.09 7.62 -20.50
C ILE A 302 -2.11 8.32 -21.40
N ASP A 303 -3.34 7.80 -21.44
CA ASP A 303 -4.43 8.36 -22.23
C ASP A 303 -5.78 8.19 -21.51
N GLY A 304 -6.25 9.27 -20.86
CA GLY A 304 -7.57 9.37 -20.24
C GLY A 304 -8.62 10.05 -21.11
N SER A 305 -8.31 10.35 -22.39
CA SER A 305 -9.19 11.12 -23.27
C SER A 305 -10.47 10.39 -23.70
N LYS A 306 -10.55 9.08 -23.48
CA LYS A 306 -11.71 8.25 -23.84
C LYS A 306 -12.73 8.06 -22.73
N VAL A 307 -12.45 8.57 -21.52
CA VAL A 307 -13.36 8.48 -20.38
C VAL A 307 -14.65 9.25 -20.68
N ASN A 308 -15.80 8.63 -20.43
CA ASN A 308 -17.11 9.23 -20.63
C ASN A 308 -17.29 10.46 -19.72
N ALA A 309 -17.99 11.48 -20.19
CA ALA A 309 -18.17 12.76 -19.49
C ALA A 309 -18.99 12.65 -18.20
N ASP A 310 -19.79 11.61 -18.03
CA ASP A 310 -20.58 11.28 -16.83
C ASP A 310 -19.83 10.40 -15.81
N SER A 311 -18.63 9.94 -16.17
CA SER A 311 -17.80 9.15 -15.27
C SER A 311 -17.09 10.02 -14.22
N ALA A 312 -16.95 9.52 -13.00
CA ALA A 312 -16.16 10.16 -11.95
C ALA A 312 -14.67 10.31 -12.28
N TYR A 313 -14.19 9.60 -13.28
CA TYR A 313 -12.79 9.68 -13.77
C TYR A 313 -12.59 10.70 -14.89
N PHE A 314 -13.67 11.35 -15.35
CA PHE A 314 -13.59 12.31 -16.46
C PHE A 314 -12.65 13.46 -16.14
N GLY A 315 -11.71 13.74 -17.05
CA GLY A 315 -10.78 14.86 -16.94
C GLY A 315 -9.66 14.69 -15.90
N LEU A 316 -9.49 13.50 -15.30
CA LEU A 316 -8.37 13.24 -14.38
C LEU A 316 -7.03 13.18 -15.13
N TYR A 317 -7.02 12.64 -16.34
CA TYR A 317 -5.83 12.50 -17.18
C TYR A 317 -6.08 13.05 -18.58
N GLY A 318 -5.02 13.57 -19.17
CA GLY A 318 -5.03 14.04 -20.55
C GLY A 318 -4.71 12.92 -21.55
N LYS A 319 -4.08 13.31 -22.66
CA LYS A 319 -3.70 12.43 -23.74
C LYS A 319 -2.20 12.47 -23.99
N SER A 320 -1.57 11.30 -24.17
CA SER A 320 -0.14 11.15 -24.46
C SER A 320 0.75 11.75 -23.35
N GLU A 321 0.36 11.50 -22.10
CA GLU A 321 1.10 11.93 -20.93
C GLU A 321 2.14 10.88 -20.52
N GLU A 322 3.16 11.30 -19.76
CA GLU A 322 4.21 10.44 -19.24
C GLU A 322 4.63 10.84 -17.83
N GLU A 323 5.23 9.89 -17.12
CA GLU A 323 5.82 10.13 -15.81
C GLU A 323 7.08 9.29 -15.58
N ARG A 324 7.89 9.70 -14.59
CA ARG A 324 9.08 8.97 -14.15
C ARG A 324 9.39 9.24 -12.71
N GLU A 325 9.95 8.23 -12.05
CA GLU A 325 10.40 8.33 -10.67
C GLU A 325 11.78 7.70 -10.47
N THR A 326 12.56 8.29 -9.58
CA THR A 326 13.84 7.73 -9.12
C THR A 326 13.87 7.76 -7.61
N ASP A 327 14.17 6.61 -6.99
CA ASP A 327 14.31 6.46 -5.55
C ASP A 327 15.73 6.01 -5.20
N LEU A 328 16.32 6.66 -4.20
CA LEU A 328 17.51 6.21 -3.50
C LEU A 328 17.13 5.84 -2.07
N ILE A 329 17.45 4.63 -1.66
CA ILE A 329 17.08 4.10 -0.34
C ILE A 329 18.35 3.58 0.34
N ALA A 330 18.60 4.02 1.58
CA ALA A 330 19.59 3.44 2.46
C ALA A 330 18.86 2.91 3.72
N GLN A 331 18.95 1.62 3.96
CA GLN A 331 18.36 0.97 5.13
C GLN A 331 19.44 0.34 5.97
N TYR A 332 19.47 0.67 7.26
CA TYR A 332 20.37 0.07 8.22
C TYR A 332 19.61 -0.60 9.35
N ILE A 333 19.84 -1.88 9.56
CA ILE A 333 19.31 -2.67 10.66
C ILE A 333 20.44 -3.03 11.60
N ILE A 334 20.39 -2.60 12.86
CA ILE A 334 21.45 -2.91 13.82
C ILE A 334 21.45 -4.43 14.08
N PRO A 335 22.55 -5.14 13.73
CA PRO A 335 22.57 -6.61 13.75
C PRO A 335 22.73 -7.20 15.14
N SER A 336 23.28 -6.45 16.11
CA SER A 336 23.60 -6.97 17.45
C SER A 336 23.68 -5.88 18.52
N GLY A 337 23.81 -6.27 19.79
CA GLY A 337 23.96 -5.35 20.92
C GLY A 337 22.61 -4.85 21.48
N PRO A 338 22.62 -3.86 22.40
CA PRO A 338 21.42 -3.38 23.11
C PRO A 338 20.34 -2.79 22.18
N ALA A 339 20.74 -2.27 21.03
CA ALA A 339 19.84 -1.70 20.03
C ALA A 339 19.60 -2.64 18.84
N LYS A 340 19.82 -3.96 18.99
CA LYS A 340 19.54 -4.94 17.93
C LYS A 340 18.13 -4.77 17.38
N ALA A 341 17.99 -4.89 16.06
CA ALA A 341 16.74 -4.70 15.30
C ALA A 341 16.24 -3.25 15.20
N LEU A 342 16.92 -2.25 15.80
CA LEU A 342 16.63 -0.86 15.44
C LEU A 342 16.93 -0.66 13.96
N THR A 343 15.90 -0.22 13.25
CA THR A 343 15.95 0.03 11.80
C THR A 343 15.93 1.52 11.53
N THR A 344 16.86 1.99 10.71
CA THR A 344 16.86 3.35 10.17
C THR A 344 16.79 3.27 8.66
N LYS A 345 15.81 3.94 8.04
CA LYS A 345 15.61 3.97 6.59
C LYS A 345 15.55 5.42 6.11
N LEU A 346 16.50 5.80 5.26
CA LEU A 346 16.52 7.09 4.57
C LEU A 346 16.10 6.85 3.12
N ILE A 347 15.10 7.62 2.66
CA ILE A 347 14.57 7.55 1.31
C ILE A 347 14.63 8.93 0.70
N GLN A 348 15.18 9.04 -0.49
CA GLN A 348 15.17 10.22 -1.32
C GLN A 348 14.51 9.89 -2.66
N SER A 349 13.40 10.56 -2.96
CA SER A 349 12.60 10.31 -4.16
C SER A 349 12.47 11.57 -5.01
N TRP A 350 12.53 11.39 -6.31
CA TRP A 350 12.28 12.42 -7.33
C TRP A 350 11.29 11.88 -8.35
N HIS A 351 10.15 12.56 -8.46
CA HIS A 351 9.16 12.31 -9.49
C HIS A 351 9.08 13.49 -10.46
N SER A 352 8.80 13.19 -11.71
CA SER A 352 8.54 14.19 -12.77
C SER A 352 7.59 13.59 -13.79
N GLY A 353 6.52 14.28 -14.07
CA GLY A 353 5.50 13.91 -15.05
C GLY A 353 4.61 15.08 -15.42
N ASP A 354 3.53 14.80 -16.13
CA ASP A 354 2.49 15.78 -16.43
C ASP A 354 1.74 16.21 -15.15
N ILE A 355 0.92 17.25 -15.22
CA ILE A 355 0.20 17.78 -14.04
C ILE A 355 -0.74 16.74 -13.47
N SER A 356 -1.40 15.98 -14.31
CA SER A 356 -2.33 14.90 -13.96
C SER A 356 -1.66 13.76 -13.17
N THR A 357 -0.39 13.48 -13.47
CA THR A 357 0.42 12.48 -12.74
C THR A 357 1.15 13.06 -11.52
N GLY A 358 0.83 14.31 -11.12
CA GLY A 358 1.39 14.97 -9.94
C GLY A 358 2.52 15.95 -10.23
N GLY A 359 2.98 16.09 -11.48
CA GLY A 359 4.02 17.05 -11.88
C GLY A 359 5.39 16.73 -11.30
N ARG A 360 6.08 17.74 -10.74
CA ARG A 360 7.40 17.57 -10.11
C ARG A 360 7.29 17.50 -8.60
N ILE A 361 7.74 16.36 -8.03
CA ILE A 361 7.76 16.14 -6.59
C ILE A 361 9.16 15.68 -6.18
N THR A 362 9.68 16.26 -5.11
CA THR A 362 10.89 15.80 -4.42
C THR A 362 10.54 15.54 -2.96
N ARG A 363 10.89 14.35 -2.47
CA ARG A 363 10.58 13.96 -1.08
C ARG A 363 11.76 13.27 -0.43
N THR A 364 12.10 13.69 0.78
CA THR A 364 13.04 13.00 1.67
C THR A 364 12.28 12.44 2.87
N ARG A 365 12.49 11.18 3.20
CA ARG A 365 11.91 10.53 4.39
C ARG A 365 13.02 9.90 5.22
N LEU A 366 13.00 10.12 6.52
CA LEU A 366 13.77 9.37 7.51
C LEU A 366 12.79 8.61 8.39
N ILE A 367 12.91 7.29 8.42
CA ILE A 367 12.07 6.40 9.22
C ILE A 367 13.00 5.68 10.20
N ILE A 368 12.65 5.76 11.49
CA ILE A 368 13.35 5.02 12.56
C ILE A 368 12.30 4.18 13.26
N SER A 369 12.53 2.88 13.36
CA SER A 369 11.63 1.94 14.05
C SER A 369 12.40 0.99 14.95
N TYR A 370 11.81 0.69 16.10
CA TYR A 370 12.38 -0.25 17.05
C TYR A 370 11.28 -1.14 17.67
N PRO A 371 11.37 -2.46 17.52
CA PRO A 371 10.45 -3.37 18.19
C PRO A 371 10.82 -3.52 19.66
N PHE A 372 9.83 -3.47 20.54
CA PHE A 372 9.97 -3.77 21.97
C PHE A 372 9.15 -5.01 22.31
N GLU A 373 9.76 -5.98 22.96
CA GLU A 373 9.06 -7.09 23.58
C GLU A 373 9.05 -6.84 25.09
N PHE A 374 7.88 -6.85 25.72
CA PHE A 374 7.73 -6.58 27.16
C PHE A 374 7.58 -7.84 28.00
N PHE A 375 7.34 -9.03 27.38
CA PHE A 375 7.15 -10.29 28.10
C PHE A 375 7.61 -11.49 27.27
#